data_7e577345eb49051ae3d56304048e4af4
#
_entry.id   7e577345eb49051ae3d56304048e4af4
#
_cell.length_a   1.000
_cell.length_b   1.000
_cell.length_c   1.000
_cell.angle_alpha   90.00
_cell.angle_beta   90.00
_cell.angle_gamma   90.00
#
_symmetry.space_group_name_H-M   'P 1'
#
loop_
_entity.id
_entity.type
_entity.pdbx_description
1 polymer ?
#
loop_
_entity_poly.entity_id
_entity_poly.type
_entity_poly.pdbx_seq_one_letter_code
_entity_poly.pdbx_strand_id
1 'polypeptide(L)'
;MKVVELPGFQRGFAKLPKHLQEKTWYQLHTFLEHVGSPVKPKSLRLKKLPFGNFEVSINMDLRILFQLHGDALILVLLGDHEDVRRYLRR
;
A
#
# COMPACT_ATOMS: atom_id res chain seq x y z
N MET A 1 0.99 -2.83 -15.60
CA MET A 1 0.23 -3.37 -14.46
C MET A 1 -1.00 -2.52 -14.20
N LYS A 2 -2.14 -3.16 -14.02
CA LYS A 2 -3.40 -2.45 -13.74
C LYS A 2 -3.48 -2.14 -12.25
N VAL A 3 -3.89 -0.91 -11.91
CA VAL A 3 -4.04 -0.49 -10.51
C VAL A 3 -5.53 -0.28 -10.22
N VAL A 4 -6.02 -0.97 -9.20
CA VAL A 4 -7.42 -0.88 -8.78
C VAL A 4 -7.46 -0.30 -7.38
N GLU A 5 -8.24 0.77 -7.17
CA GLU A 5 -8.39 1.40 -5.87
C GLU A 5 -9.73 0.98 -5.26
N LEU A 6 -9.67 0.30 -4.13
CA LEU A 6 -10.90 -0.07 -3.42
C LEU A 6 -11.35 1.10 -2.53
N PRO A 7 -12.64 1.10 -2.10
CA PRO A 7 -13.17 2.20 -1.29
C PRO A 7 -12.38 2.52 -0.03
N GLY A 8 -11.82 1.51 0.63
CA GLY A 8 -11.00 1.73 1.83
C GLY A 8 -9.76 2.57 1.54
N PHE A 9 -9.11 2.31 0.41
CA PHE A 9 -7.96 3.10 -0.01
C PHE A 9 -8.40 4.52 -0.36
N GLN A 10 -9.47 4.65 -1.14
CA GLN A 10 -9.96 5.96 -1.59
C GLN A 10 -10.32 6.87 -0.41
N ARG A 11 -11.03 6.32 0.59
CA ARG A 11 -11.40 7.07 1.79
C ARG A 11 -10.18 7.52 2.58
N GLY A 12 -9.22 6.61 2.77
CA GLY A 12 -7.99 6.93 3.48
C GLY A 12 -7.19 8.01 2.77
N PHE A 13 -7.09 7.90 1.45
CA PHE A 13 -6.35 8.88 0.64
C PHE A 13 -6.98 10.27 0.71
N ALA A 14 -8.30 10.34 0.61
CA ALA A 14 -9.02 11.61 0.63
C ALA A 14 -8.84 12.39 1.92
N LYS A 15 -8.58 11.70 3.03
CA LYS A 15 -8.39 12.34 4.34
C LYS A 15 -6.99 12.90 4.54
N LEU A 16 -6.04 12.56 3.66
CA LEU A 16 -4.65 12.96 3.87
C LEU A 16 -4.40 14.39 3.42
N PRO A 17 -3.51 15.10 4.13
CA PRO A 17 -3.00 16.36 3.60
C PRO A 17 -2.21 16.12 2.33
N LYS A 18 -2.10 17.15 1.51
CA LYS A 18 -1.51 17.02 0.18
C LYS A 18 -0.12 16.40 0.18
N HIS A 19 0.75 16.79 1.13
CA HIS A 19 2.11 16.25 1.16
C HIS A 19 2.14 14.73 1.40
N LEU A 20 1.18 14.20 2.14
CA LEU A 20 1.09 12.75 2.35
C LEU A 20 0.45 12.05 1.17
N GLN A 21 -0.47 12.71 0.46
CA GLN A 21 -1.00 12.18 -0.78
C GLN A 21 0.12 12.02 -1.82
N GLU A 22 0.97 13.02 -1.93
CA GLU A 22 2.11 12.98 -2.85
C GLU A 22 3.10 11.88 -2.45
N LYS A 23 3.39 11.74 -1.17
CA LYS A 23 4.30 10.70 -0.68
C LYS A 23 3.72 9.31 -0.93
N THR A 24 2.40 9.15 -0.79
CA THR A 24 1.72 7.88 -1.06
C THR A 24 1.94 7.47 -2.51
N TRP A 25 1.71 8.37 -3.46
CA TRP A 25 1.94 8.08 -4.87
C TRP A 25 3.40 7.83 -5.18
N TYR A 26 4.31 8.55 -4.55
CA TYR A 26 5.75 8.34 -4.72
C TYR A 26 6.13 6.90 -4.31
N GLN A 27 5.66 6.45 -3.16
CA GLN A 27 5.95 5.10 -2.68
C GLN A 27 5.32 4.03 -3.59
N LEU A 28 4.12 4.26 -4.08
CA LEU A 28 3.49 3.35 -5.03
C LEU A 28 4.28 3.26 -6.33
N HIS A 29 4.72 4.40 -6.85
CA HIS A 29 5.56 4.43 -8.04
C HIS A 29 6.86 3.66 -7.85
N THR A 30 7.51 3.88 -6.72
CA THR A 30 8.76 3.17 -6.40
C THR A 30 8.52 1.67 -6.36
N PHE A 31 7.41 1.23 -5.74
CA PHE A 31 7.07 -0.18 -5.71
C PHE A 31 6.86 -0.73 -7.13
N LEU A 32 6.09 -0.03 -7.95
CA LEU A 32 5.78 -0.49 -9.31
C LEU A 32 7.03 -0.60 -10.18
N GLU A 33 7.99 0.30 -10.00
CA GLU A 33 9.25 0.26 -10.74
C GLU A 33 10.10 -0.96 -10.37
N HIS A 34 9.87 -1.56 -9.20
CA HIS A 34 10.66 -2.68 -8.70
C HIS A 34 9.89 -4.00 -8.64
N VAL A 35 8.65 -4.03 -9.17
CA VAL A 35 7.88 -5.27 -9.24
C VAL A 35 8.66 -6.27 -10.11
N GLY A 36 8.83 -7.49 -9.58
CA GLY A 36 9.58 -8.52 -10.27
C GLY A 36 11.09 -8.43 -10.08
N SER A 37 11.59 -7.35 -9.50
CA SER A 37 13.01 -7.23 -9.18
C SER A 37 13.34 -8.03 -7.92
N PRO A 38 14.48 -8.76 -7.89
CA PRO A 38 14.89 -9.46 -6.66
C PRO A 38 15.36 -8.50 -5.57
N VAL A 39 15.67 -7.26 -5.93
CA VAL A 39 16.15 -6.25 -4.97
C VAL A 39 15.12 -5.13 -4.89
N LYS A 40 14.62 -4.87 -3.68
CA LYS A 40 13.69 -3.77 -3.41
C LYS A 40 14.38 -2.69 -2.58
N PRO A 41 14.10 -1.40 -2.83
CA PRO A 41 14.63 -0.34 -1.97
C PRO A 41 14.18 -0.53 -0.52
N LYS A 42 15.10 -0.36 0.43
CA LYS A 42 14.77 -0.49 1.85
C LYS A 42 13.77 0.57 2.30
N SER A 43 13.76 1.72 1.63
CA SER A 43 12.82 2.80 1.94
C SER A 43 11.36 2.41 1.74
N LEU A 44 11.09 1.39 0.94
CA LEU A 44 9.72 0.91 0.74
C LEU A 44 9.15 0.23 1.97
N ARG A 45 10.01 -0.40 2.78
CA ARG A 45 9.57 -1.17 3.93
C ARG A 45 8.44 -2.12 3.56
N LEU A 46 8.64 -2.84 2.46
CA LEU A 46 7.67 -3.81 1.97
C LEU A 46 7.60 -4.99 2.93
N LYS A 47 6.40 -5.38 3.29
CA LYS A 47 6.17 -6.46 4.23
C LYS A 47 5.10 -7.39 3.68
N LYS A 48 5.38 -8.70 3.74
CA LYS A 48 4.40 -9.71 3.35
C LYS A 48 3.54 -10.06 4.55
N LEU A 49 2.24 -10.07 4.35
CA LEU A 49 1.26 -10.34 5.40
C LEU A 49 0.44 -11.60 5.04
N PRO A 50 -0.36 -12.13 6.00
CA PRO A 50 -1.18 -13.30 5.73
C PRO A 50 -2.21 -13.08 4.61
N PHE A 51 -2.64 -14.19 4.01
CA PHE A 51 -3.73 -14.24 3.02
C PHE A 51 -3.46 -13.44 1.75
N GLY A 52 -2.19 -13.42 1.30
CA GLY A 52 -1.86 -12.74 0.05
C GLY A 52 -1.80 -11.22 0.13
N ASN A 53 -1.81 -10.68 1.33
CA ASN A 53 -1.70 -9.24 1.55
C ASN A 53 -0.24 -8.80 1.65
N PHE A 54 -0.01 -7.54 1.27
CA PHE A 54 1.29 -6.88 1.39
C PHE A 54 1.08 -5.49 1.98
N GLU A 55 2.12 -4.97 2.60
CA GLU A 55 2.10 -3.66 3.23
C GLU A 55 3.32 -2.86 2.81
N VAL A 56 3.10 -1.60 2.47
CA VAL A 56 4.17 -0.63 2.21
C VAL A 56 3.96 0.55 3.15
N SER A 57 5.01 0.94 3.87
CA SER A 57 4.94 2.08 4.78
C SER A 57 5.13 3.39 4.04
N ILE A 58 4.27 4.37 4.33
CA ILE A 58 4.42 5.72 3.82
C ILE A 58 5.26 6.54 4.79
N ASN A 59 4.96 6.42 6.08
CA ASN A 59 5.74 6.97 7.17
C ASN A 59 5.58 6.04 8.37
N MET A 60 5.92 6.47 9.58
CA MET A 60 5.84 5.60 10.76
C MET A 60 4.42 5.14 11.06
N ASP A 61 3.43 5.95 10.72
CA ASP A 61 2.04 5.67 11.08
C ASP A 61 1.19 5.20 9.91
N LEU A 62 1.48 5.69 8.71
CA LEU A 62 0.63 5.49 7.54
C LEU A 62 1.14 4.36 6.65
N ARG A 63 0.24 3.46 6.26
CA ARG A 63 0.55 2.27 5.48
C ARG A 63 -0.45 2.03 4.38
N ILE A 64 0.02 1.43 3.29
CA ILE A 64 -0.85 0.94 2.22
C ILE A 64 -0.92 -0.57 2.34
N LEU A 65 -2.13 -1.09 2.41
CA LEU A 65 -2.39 -2.53 2.32
C LEU A 65 -2.83 -2.83 0.90
N PHE A 66 -2.18 -3.79 0.26
CA PHE A 66 -2.52 -4.13 -1.12
C PHE A 66 -2.38 -5.62 -1.38
N GLN A 67 -2.93 -6.05 -2.52
CA GLN A 67 -2.83 -7.43 -2.99
C GLN A 67 -2.41 -7.42 -4.46
N LEU A 68 -1.75 -8.48 -4.88
CA LEU A 68 -1.39 -8.68 -6.27
C LEU A 68 -2.21 -9.86 -6.81
N HIS A 69 -2.97 -9.61 -7.88
CA HIS A 69 -3.78 -10.64 -8.53
C HIS A 69 -3.49 -10.60 -10.03
N GLY A 70 -2.69 -11.56 -10.50
CA GLY A 70 -2.29 -11.58 -11.89
C GLY A 70 -1.56 -10.30 -12.26
N ASP A 71 -2.10 -9.55 -13.22
CA ASP A 71 -1.52 -8.28 -13.67
C ASP A 71 -2.11 -7.08 -12.94
N ALA A 72 -2.83 -7.30 -11.85
CA ALA A 72 -3.49 -6.21 -11.14
C ALA A 72 -2.89 -5.99 -9.74
N LEU A 73 -2.69 -4.73 -9.41
CA LEU A 73 -2.35 -4.27 -8.07
C LEU A 73 -3.63 -3.72 -7.45
N ILE A 74 -4.10 -4.37 -6.39
CA ILE A 74 -5.35 -4.00 -5.72
C ILE A 74 -5.00 -3.22 -4.46
N LEU A 75 -5.28 -1.92 -4.45
CA LEU A 75 -5.06 -1.07 -3.29
C LEU A 75 -6.26 -1.20 -2.36
N VAL A 76 -6.09 -1.93 -1.27
CA VAL A 76 -7.18 -2.32 -0.38
C VAL A 76 -7.50 -1.25 0.63
N LEU A 77 -6.46 -0.70 1.28
CA LEU A 77 -6.63 0.18 2.43
C LEU A 77 -5.44 1.12 2.54
N LEU A 78 -5.71 2.33 2.96
CA LEU A 78 -4.69 3.31 3.32
C LEU A 78 -5.06 3.82 4.71
N GLY A 79 -4.24 3.52 5.69
CA GLY A 79 -4.55 3.85 7.07
C GLY A 79 -3.36 3.57 7.98
N ASP A 80 -3.60 3.60 9.29
CA ASP A 80 -2.56 3.36 10.27
C ASP A 80 -2.42 1.85 10.54
N HIS A 81 -1.52 1.52 11.45
CA HIS A 81 -1.25 0.14 11.83
C HIS A 81 -2.50 -0.57 12.38
N GLU A 82 -3.33 0.14 13.14
CA GLU A 82 -4.56 -0.44 13.69
C GLU A 82 -5.60 -0.71 12.59
N ASP A 83 -5.70 0.17 11.60
CA ASP A 83 -6.60 -0.03 10.48
C ASP A 83 -6.24 -1.31 9.71
N VAL A 84 -4.96 -1.51 9.46
CA VAL A 84 -4.48 -2.71 8.78
C VAL A 84 -4.75 -3.95 9.62
N ARG A 85 -4.43 -3.88 10.90
CA ARG A 85 -4.65 -5.00 11.82
C ARG A 85 -6.12 -5.37 11.91
N ARG A 86 -7.00 -4.37 12.00
CA ARG A 86 -8.46 -4.59 12.06
C ARG A 86 -8.96 -5.28 10.80
N TYR A 87 -8.46 -4.86 9.65
CA TYR A 87 -8.82 -5.50 8.38
C TYR A 87 -8.40 -6.98 8.37
N LEU A 88 -7.19 -7.28 8.82
CA LEU A 88 -6.66 -8.65 8.79
C LEU A 88 -7.36 -9.60 9.77
N ARG A 89 -8.04 -9.07 10.78
CA ARG A 89 -8.76 -9.89 11.77
C ARG A 89 -10.15 -10.33 11.32
N ARG A 90 -10.62 -9.87 10.19
CA ARG A 90 -11.96 -10.23 9.70
C ARG A 90 -12.06 -11.68 9.27
#